data_72896e63ac6b0e55963d1420ea297866
#
_entry.id   72896e63ac6b0e55963d1420ea297866
#
_cell.length_a   1.000
_cell.length_b   1.000
_cell.length_c   1.000
_cell.angle_alpha   90.00
_cell.angle_beta   90.00
_cell.angle_gamma   90.00
#
_symmetry.space_group_name_H-M   'P 1'
#
loop_
_entity.id
_entity.type
_entity.pdbx_description
1 polymer ?
#
loop_
_entity_poly.entity_id
_entity_poly.type
_entity_poly.pdbx_seq_one_letter_code
_entity_poly.pdbx_strand_id
1 'polypeptide(L)'
;MSQNPYAAPLSNDDNPAMTDAGGDVLADRGTRFVASFVDGLLVMAIVLPIGIATGFYARAATQQVGFAEQVAMSALGAVAMLAVNGYLLANRGQTVGKMLNKIRIVDAQTGSRLPFVRVFVYRSLWLVPLVVIAAFIPGQADDILINLVSLVAVLFIFGKQRRCLHDYIAGSKVVRVIQPPPIPA
;
A
#
# COMPACT_ATOMS: atom_id res chain seq x y z
N MET A 1 -36.56 -7.84 -29.72
CA MET A 1 -35.76 -7.66 -28.49
C MET A 1 -35.87 -6.19 -28.11
N SER A 2 -36.64 -5.89 -27.08
CA SER A 2 -36.91 -4.52 -26.62
C SER A 2 -35.66 -4.02 -25.87
N GLN A 3 -34.94 -3.05 -26.44
CA GLN A 3 -33.90 -2.32 -25.71
C GLN A 3 -34.59 -1.46 -24.65
N ASN A 4 -34.20 -1.67 -23.38
CA ASN A 4 -34.68 -0.84 -22.29
C ASN A 4 -34.13 0.60 -22.45
N PRO A 5 -34.98 1.62 -22.77
CA PRO A 5 -34.51 2.99 -22.99
C PRO A 5 -34.02 3.70 -21.70
N TYR A 6 -34.17 3.04 -20.54
CA TYR A 6 -33.74 3.53 -19.24
C TYR A 6 -32.51 2.74 -18.72
N ALA A 7 -31.86 1.93 -19.56
CA ALA A 7 -30.57 1.36 -19.18
C ALA A 7 -29.60 2.52 -18.90
N ALA A 8 -29.11 2.61 -17.67
CA ALA A 8 -28.10 3.59 -17.31
C ALA A 8 -26.94 3.45 -18.33
N PRO A 9 -26.39 4.58 -18.85
CA PRO A 9 -25.25 4.51 -19.73
C PRO A 9 -24.17 3.71 -19.02
N LEU A 10 -23.69 2.66 -19.68
CA LEU A 10 -22.53 1.91 -19.22
C LEU A 10 -21.47 2.97 -18.97
N SER A 11 -21.03 3.10 -17.72
CA SER A 11 -19.93 4.00 -17.40
C SER A 11 -18.79 3.67 -18.35
N ASN A 12 -18.33 4.65 -19.11
CA ASN A 12 -17.19 4.55 -20.02
C ASN A 12 -15.88 4.39 -19.24
N ASP A 13 -15.86 3.52 -18.23
CA ASP A 13 -14.64 2.95 -17.69
C ASP A 13 -14.21 1.86 -18.69
N ASP A 14 -13.48 2.29 -19.74
CA ASP A 14 -12.90 1.43 -20.79
C ASP A 14 -11.92 0.37 -20.24
N ASN A 15 -11.94 0.14 -18.97
CA ASN A 15 -11.17 -0.90 -18.28
C ASN A 15 -12.15 -1.94 -17.74
N PRO A 16 -12.38 -3.06 -18.43
CA PRO A 16 -13.31 -4.09 -17.97
C PRO A 16 -12.95 -4.47 -16.53
N ALA A 17 -13.93 -4.35 -15.63
CA ALA A 17 -13.75 -4.69 -14.23
C ALA A 17 -13.23 -6.12 -14.16
N MET A 18 -11.93 -6.28 -13.86
CA MET A 18 -11.36 -7.62 -13.70
C MET A 18 -11.88 -8.22 -12.42
N THR A 19 -12.74 -9.20 -12.57
CA THR A 19 -13.23 -10.03 -11.48
C THR A 19 -12.25 -11.18 -11.30
N ASP A 20 -11.88 -11.48 -10.08
CA ASP A 20 -11.06 -12.66 -9.79
C ASP A 20 -11.93 -13.95 -9.73
N ALA A 21 -11.29 -15.09 -9.52
CA ALA A 21 -11.98 -16.39 -9.40
C ALA A 21 -12.99 -16.46 -8.25
N GLY A 22 -12.92 -15.54 -7.28
CA GLY A 22 -13.85 -15.43 -6.14
C GLY A 22 -15.02 -14.45 -6.38
N GLY A 23 -15.10 -13.82 -7.55
CA GLY A 23 -16.14 -12.85 -7.87
C GLY A 23 -15.87 -11.42 -7.34
N ASP A 24 -14.73 -11.17 -6.71
CA ASP A 24 -14.34 -9.84 -6.23
C ASP A 24 -13.82 -8.97 -7.38
N VAL A 25 -14.28 -7.73 -7.46
CA VAL A 25 -13.78 -6.75 -8.42
C VAL A 25 -12.44 -6.22 -7.95
N LEU A 26 -11.37 -6.56 -8.66
CA LEU A 26 -10.02 -6.11 -8.32
C LEU A 26 -9.89 -4.59 -8.49
N ALA A 27 -9.22 -3.96 -7.53
CA ALA A 27 -8.88 -2.54 -7.63
C ALA A 27 -7.93 -2.32 -8.80
N ASP A 28 -8.20 -1.28 -9.55
CA ASP A 28 -7.38 -0.86 -10.66
C ASP A 28 -6.01 -0.32 -10.17
N ARG A 29 -5.01 -0.34 -11.06
CA ARG A 29 -3.61 0.03 -10.72
C ARG A 29 -3.47 1.50 -10.35
N GLY A 30 -4.12 2.39 -11.11
CA GLY A 30 -4.10 3.82 -10.86
C GLY A 30 -4.73 4.18 -9.52
N THR A 31 -5.90 3.62 -9.23
CA THR A 31 -6.58 3.79 -7.94
C THR A 31 -5.71 3.33 -6.76
N ARG A 32 -4.99 2.22 -6.90
CA ARG A 32 -4.06 1.73 -5.87
C ARG A 32 -2.85 2.66 -5.70
N PHE A 33 -2.33 3.20 -6.82
CA PHE A 33 -1.24 4.15 -6.78
C PHE A 33 -1.66 5.44 -6.07
N VAL A 34 -2.79 6.04 -6.46
CA VAL A 34 -3.33 7.26 -5.81
C VAL A 34 -3.56 7.02 -4.32
N ALA A 35 -4.16 5.89 -3.94
CA ALA A 35 -4.37 5.56 -2.54
C ALA A 35 -3.05 5.49 -1.75
N SER A 36 -2.03 4.84 -2.30
CA SER A 36 -0.71 4.73 -1.66
C SER A 36 0.03 6.08 -1.62
N PHE A 37 -0.16 6.92 -2.64
CA PHE A 37 0.40 8.27 -2.68
C PHE A 37 -0.20 9.16 -1.58
N VAL A 38 -1.52 9.12 -1.39
CA VAL A 38 -2.19 9.83 -0.29
C VAL A 38 -1.69 9.35 1.07
N ASP A 39 -1.57 8.04 1.27
CA ASP A 39 -1.03 7.48 2.51
C ASP A 39 0.41 7.94 2.75
N GLY A 40 1.23 7.98 1.72
CA GLY A 40 2.61 8.47 1.77
C GLY A 40 2.70 9.95 2.15
N LEU A 41 1.84 10.80 1.57
CA LEU A 41 1.77 12.22 1.92
C LEU A 41 1.40 12.46 3.39
N LEU A 42 0.46 11.68 3.92
CA LEU A 42 0.05 11.78 5.32
C LEU A 42 1.19 11.39 6.29
N VAL A 43 1.92 10.33 5.99
CA VAL A 43 3.11 9.92 6.77
C VAL A 43 4.22 10.96 6.63
N MET A 44 4.47 11.45 5.41
CA MET A 44 5.48 12.46 5.13
C MET A 44 5.20 13.77 5.88
N ALA A 45 3.94 14.19 6.01
CA ALA A 45 3.54 15.38 6.76
C ALA A 45 3.95 15.30 8.25
N ILE A 46 4.15 14.11 8.79
CA ILE A 46 4.65 13.89 10.16
C ILE A 46 6.18 13.77 10.17
N VAL A 47 6.73 12.93 9.30
CA VAL A 47 8.15 12.56 9.34
C VAL A 47 9.04 13.69 8.81
N LEU A 48 8.60 14.41 7.78
CA LEU A 48 9.42 15.46 7.15
C LEU A 48 9.77 16.62 8.11
N PRO A 49 8.80 17.22 8.85
CA PRO A 49 9.13 18.28 9.79
C PRO A 49 10.10 17.83 10.89
N ILE A 50 9.93 16.61 11.40
CA ILE A 50 10.81 16.04 12.43
C ILE A 50 12.22 15.84 11.88
N GLY A 51 12.35 15.28 10.67
CA GLY A 51 13.64 15.09 10.00
C GLY A 51 14.37 16.42 9.71
N ILE A 52 13.62 17.47 9.36
CA ILE A 52 14.17 18.82 9.18
C ILE A 52 14.63 19.38 10.53
N ALA A 53 13.77 19.34 11.56
CA ALA A 53 14.07 19.89 12.88
C ALA A 53 15.27 19.21 13.56
N THR A 54 15.45 17.92 13.33
CA THR A 54 16.60 17.15 13.85
C THR A 54 17.86 17.29 13.01
N GLY A 55 17.80 17.93 11.84
CA GLY A 55 18.91 18.03 10.88
C GLY A 55 19.25 16.69 10.21
N PHE A 56 18.37 15.68 10.31
CA PHE A 56 18.60 14.36 9.73
C PHE A 56 18.88 14.42 8.22
N TYR A 57 18.07 15.16 7.45
CA TYR A 57 18.24 15.22 6.00
C TYR A 57 19.53 15.93 5.57
N ALA A 58 19.98 16.95 6.34
CA ALA A 58 21.24 17.61 6.05
C ALA A 58 22.43 16.66 6.25
N ARG A 59 22.41 15.86 7.34
CA ARG A 59 23.43 14.84 7.59
C ARG A 59 23.35 13.68 6.61
N ALA A 60 22.14 13.28 6.21
CA ALA A 60 21.96 12.23 5.21
C ALA A 60 22.54 12.64 3.85
N ALA A 61 22.35 13.89 3.43
CA ALA A 61 22.91 14.41 2.19
C ALA A 61 24.45 14.38 2.16
N THR A 62 25.11 14.43 3.33
CA THR A 62 26.58 14.35 3.48
C THR A 62 27.07 12.97 3.94
N GLN A 63 26.20 11.98 3.93
CA GLN A 63 26.48 10.60 4.38
C GLN A 63 27.00 10.50 5.83
N GLN A 64 26.56 11.43 6.67
CA GLN A 64 26.97 11.50 8.09
C GLN A 64 25.91 10.90 9.04
N VAL A 65 24.95 10.15 8.50
CA VAL A 65 23.90 9.50 9.30
C VAL A 65 24.40 8.12 9.73
N GLY A 66 24.43 7.91 11.03
CA GLY A 66 24.76 6.58 11.60
C GLY A 66 23.58 5.60 11.49
N PHE A 67 23.89 4.30 11.57
CA PHE A 67 22.90 3.23 11.52
C PHE A 67 21.77 3.42 12.55
N ALA A 68 22.09 3.81 13.79
CA ALA A 68 21.10 4.03 14.83
C ALA A 68 20.10 5.17 14.48
N GLU A 69 20.57 6.26 13.87
CA GLU A 69 19.71 7.35 13.41
C GLU A 69 18.79 6.91 12.25
N GLN A 70 19.32 6.12 11.34
CA GLN A 70 18.54 5.57 10.21
C GLN A 70 17.45 4.63 10.71
N VAL A 71 17.75 3.77 11.66
CA VAL A 71 16.77 2.91 12.34
C VAL A 71 15.72 3.75 13.08
N ALA A 72 16.14 4.79 13.80
CA ALA A 72 15.23 5.67 14.53
C ALA A 72 14.24 6.39 13.59
N MET A 73 14.71 6.92 12.45
CA MET A 73 13.85 7.55 11.44
C MET A 73 12.93 6.56 10.75
N SER A 74 13.39 5.35 10.49
CA SER A 74 12.54 4.27 9.94
C SER A 74 11.46 3.85 10.94
N ALA A 75 11.80 3.73 12.21
CA ALA A 75 10.85 3.46 13.30
C ALA A 75 9.82 4.57 13.44
N LEU A 76 10.24 5.85 13.34
CA LEU A 76 9.33 7.00 13.32
C LEU A 76 8.32 6.89 12.17
N GLY A 77 8.76 6.54 10.97
CA GLY A 77 7.89 6.31 9.82
C GLY A 77 6.87 5.19 10.08
N ALA A 78 7.31 4.08 10.68
CA ALA A 78 6.42 2.96 11.04
C ALA A 78 5.39 3.38 12.10
N VAL A 79 5.79 4.13 13.11
CA VAL A 79 4.89 4.66 14.16
C VAL A 79 3.91 5.66 13.56
N ALA A 80 4.36 6.58 12.69
CA ALA A 80 3.49 7.52 11.99
C ALA A 80 2.46 6.78 11.12
N MET A 81 2.88 5.75 10.38
CA MET A 81 1.99 4.89 9.59
C MET A 81 0.94 4.22 10.47
N LEU A 82 1.33 3.70 11.64
CA LEU A 82 0.40 3.10 12.61
C LEU A 82 -0.54 4.13 13.22
N ALA A 83 -0.05 5.31 13.58
CA ALA A 83 -0.87 6.37 14.14
C ALA A 83 -1.96 6.83 13.18
N VAL A 84 -1.62 6.99 11.89
CA VAL A 84 -2.54 7.45 10.86
C VAL A 84 -3.50 6.34 10.41
N ASN A 85 -3.00 5.13 10.20
CA ASN A 85 -3.75 4.08 9.51
C ASN A 85 -4.10 2.87 10.38
N GLY A 86 -3.51 2.72 11.58
CA GLY A 86 -3.60 1.50 12.39
C GLY A 86 -5.04 1.12 12.74
N TYR A 87 -5.85 2.08 13.16
CA TYR A 87 -7.26 1.85 13.47
C TYR A 87 -8.06 1.36 12.25
N LEU A 88 -7.88 2.02 11.11
CA LEU A 88 -8.58 1.65 9.87
C LEU A 88 -8.12 0.28 9.34
N LEU A 89 -6.81 0.00 9.41
CA LEU A 89 -6.26 -1.30 9.05
C LEU A 89 -6.80 -2.41 9.93
N ALA A 90 -6.87 -2.18 11.25
CA ALA A 90 -7.36 -3.16 12.20
C ALA A 90 -8.85 -3.44 12.04
N ASN A 91 -9.67 -2.41 11.79
CA ASN A 91 -11.13 -2.55 11.80
C ASN A 91 -11.76 -2.71 10.41
N ARG A 92 -11.15 -2.14 9.37
CA ARG A 92 -11.73 -2.11 8.02
C ARG A 92 -10.86 -2.76 6.95
N GLY A 93 -9.61 -3.13 7.26
CA GLY A 93 -8.65 -3.59 6.25
C GLY A 93 -8.30 -2.49 5.24
N GLN A 94 -8.34 -1.23 5.66
CA GLN A 94 -8.12 -0.07 4.81
C GLN A 94 -7.09 0.88 5.44
N THR A 95 -6.42 1.65 4.60
CA THR A 95 -5.71 2.87 5.00
C THR A 95 -6.56 4.08 4.66
N VAL A 96 -6.20 5.27 5.12
CA VAL A 96 -6.92 6.52 4.80
C VAL A 96 -7.01 6.71 3.28
N GLY A 97 -5.89 6.57 2.56
CA GLY A 97 -5.87 6.67 1.11
C GLY A 97 -6.75 5.62 0.43
N LYS A 98 -6.77 4.38 0.94
CA LYS A 98 -7.65 3.33 0.41
C LYS A 98 -9.12 3.57 0.71
N MET A 99 -9.43 4.12 1.87
CA MET A 99 -10.81 4.50 2.23
C MET A 99 -11.35 5.57 1.29
N LEU A 100 -10.56 6.63 1.02
CA LEU A 100 -10.93 7.70 0.10
C LEU A 100 -11.17 7.19 -1.33
N ASN A 101 -10.40 6.21 -1.76
CA ASN A 101 -10.50 5.59 -3.09
C ASN A 101 -11.47 4.40 -3.14
N LYS A 102 -12.25 4.14 -2.09
CA LYS A 102 -13.24 3.05 -2.00
C LYS A 102 -12.67 1.68 -2.34
N ILE A 103 -11.44 1.40 -1.89
CA ILE A 103 -10.77 0.09 -2.03
C ILE A 103 -10.40 -0.45 -0.66
N ARG A 104 -10.31 -1.78 -0.54
CA ARG A 104 -9.93 -2.46 0.72
C ARG A 104 -9.01 -3.65 0.47
N ILE A 105 -8.25 -4.01 1.51
CA ILE A 105 -7.38 -5.17 1.54
C ILE A 105 -8.19 -6.35 2.08
N VAL A 106 -8.19 -7.46 1.34
CA VAL A 106 -8.85 -8.70 1.74
C VAL A 106 -7.93 -9.90 1.55
N ASP A 107 -8.27 -11.01 2.14
CA ASP A 107 -7.60 -12.29 1.91
C ASP A 107 -7.79 -12.72 0.45
N ALA A 108 -6.70 -13.18 -0.18
CA ALA A 108 -6.71 -13.49 -1.59
C ALA A 108 -7.56 -14.72 -1.94
N GLN A 109 -7.72 -15.63 -0.99
CA GLN A 109 -8.47 -16.88 -1.20
C GLN A 109 -9.93 -16.75 -0.80
N THR A 110 -10.18 -16.18 0.39
CA THR A 110 -11.53 -16.16 0.98
C THR A 110 -12.29 -14.85 0.74
N GLY A 111 -11.61 -13.77 0.27
CA GLY A 111 -12.24 -12.44 0.17
C GLY A 111 -12.57 -11.80 1.52
N SER A 112 -12.29 -12.50 2.63
CA SER A 112 -12.56 -12.01 3.98
C SER A 112 -11.51 -11.00 4.45
N ARG A 113 -11.80 -10.31 5.57
CA ARG A 113 -10.85 -9.37 6.17
C ARG A 113 -9.62 -10.13 6.70
N LEU A 114 -8.44 -9.62 6.38
CA LEU A 114 -7.19 -10.14 6.92
C LEU A 114 -6.99 -9.72 8.39
N PRO A 115 -6.39 -10.59 9.23
CA PRO A 115 -5.93 -10.20 10.56
C PRO A 115 -4.93 -9.04 10.47
N PHE A 116 -5.00 -8.10 11.43
CA PHE A 116 -4.13 -6.91 11.48
C PHE A 116 -2.64 -7.26 11.37
N VAL A 117 -2.20 -8.32 12.07
CA VAL A 117 -0.80 -8.77 12.04
C VAL A 117 -0.36 -9.13 10.61
N ARG A 118 -1.19 -9.84 9.84
CA ARG A 118 -0.86 -10.18 8.44
C ARG A 118 -0.77 -8.95 7.57
N VAL A 119 -1.68 -8.00 7.73
CA VAL A 119 -1.65 -6.75 6.97
C VAL A 119 -0.46 -5.89 7.35
N PHE A 120 -0.19 -5.73 8.64
CA PHE A 120 0.87 -4.84 9.10
C PHE A 120 2.25 -5.49 8.98
N VAL A 121 2.45 -6.68 9.55
CA VAL A 121 3.78 -7.32 9.59
C VAL A 121 4.19 -7.79 8.20
N TYR A 122 3.42 -8.68 7.59
CA TYR A 122 3.83 -9.30 6.32
C TYR A 122 3.75 -8.35 5.13
N ARG A 123 2.84 -7.38 5.15
CA ARG A 123 2.67 -6.44 4.05
C ARG A 123 3.50 -5.16 4.20
N SER A 124 3.69 -4.64 5.42
CA SER A 124 4.37 -3.37 5.64
C SER A 124 5.83 -3.55 6.05
N LEU A 125 6.15 -4.61 6.78
CA LEU A 125 7.50 -4.85 7.29
C LEU A 125 8.29 -5.91 6.51
N TRP A 126 7.84 -6.32 5.33
CA TRP A 126 8.49 -7.33 4.52
C TRP A 126 9.91 -6.95 4.06
N LEU A 127 10.20 -5.64 3.96
CA LEU A 127 11.52 -5.13 3.63
C LEU A 127 12.51 -5.13 4.80
N VAL A 128 12.05 -5.26 6.04
CA VAL A 128 12.91 -5.17 7.22
C VAL A 128 14.07 -6.18 7.18
N PRO A 129 13.87 -7.46 6.82
CA PRO A 129 14.99 -8.39 6.68
C PRO A 129 16.01 -7.95 5.65
N LEU A 130 15.57 -7.37 4.52
CA LEU A 130 16.46 -6.88 3.47
C LEU A 130 17.27 -5.67 3.95
N VAL A 131 16.64 -4.74 4.66
CA VAL A 131 17.32 -3.56 5.27
C VAL A 131 18.38 -4.02 6.26
N VAL A 132 18.08 -5.03 7.09
CA VAL A 132 19.04 -5.58 8.04
C VAL A 132 20.23 -6.23 7.32
N ILE A 133 19.99 -6.99 6.26
CA ILE A 133 21.07 -7.61 5.47
C ILE A 133 21.90 -6.53 4.77
N ALA A 134 21.25 -5.53 4.17
CA ALA A 134 21.91 -4.44 3.47
C ALA A 134 22.83 -3.63 4.38
N ALA A 135 22.48 -3.48 5.67
CA ALA A 135 23.31 -2.78 6.65
C ALA A 135 24.71 -3.40 6.85
N PHE A 136 24.91 -4.63 6.41
CA PHE A 136 26.25 -5.31 6.43
C PHE A 136 27.00 -5.17 5.11
N ILE A 137 26.43 -4.54 4.09
CA ILE A 137 27.06 -4.31 2.79
C ILE A 137 27.75 -2.94 2.84
N PRO A 138 29.08 -2.86 2.65
CA PRO A 138 29.76 -1.57 2.70
C PRO A 138 29.50 -0.73 1.44
N GLY A 139 29.32 0.57 1.61
CA GLY A 139 29.21 1.56 0.52
C GLY A 139 27.78 1.89 0.16
N GLN A 140 27.57 2.46 -1.04
CA GLN A 140 26.25 2.86 -1.55
C GLN A 140 25.46 1.69 -2.20
N ALA A 141 26.02 0.49 -2.19
CA ALA A 141 25.41 -0.69 -2.82
C ALA A 141 24.15 -1.16 -2.09
N ASP A 142 24.04 -0.87 -0.78
CA ASP A 142 22.87 -1.14 0.05
C ASP A 142 21.63 -0.36 -0.41
N ASP A 143 21.77 0.95 -0.63
CA ASP A 143 20.68 1.81 -1.11
C ASP A 143 20.21 1.39 -2.50
N ILE A 144 21.15 1.08 -3.40
CA ILE A 144 20.82 0.61 -4.77
C ILE A 144 20.06 -0.71 -4.69
N LEU A 145 20.49 -1.64 -3.87
CA LEU A 145 19.84 -2.93 -3.71
C LEU A 145 18.40 -2.79 -3.18
N ILE A 146 18.21 -1.99 -2.11
CA ILE A 146 16.90 -1.76 -1.50
C ILE A 146 15.95 -1.09 -2.50
N ASN A 147 16.42 -0.06 -3.21
CA ASN A 147 15.61 0.63 -4.21
C ASN A 147 15.25 -0.28 -5.39
N LEU A 148 16.18 -1.09 -5.88
CA LEU A 148 15.94 -2.03 -6.96
C LEU A 148 14.92 -3.10 -6.57
N VAL A 149 15.06 -3.70 -5.39
CA VAL A 149 14.10 -4.70 -4.88
C VAL A 149 12.72 -4.08 -4.67
N SER A 150 12.67 -2.86 -4.15
CA SER A 150 11.40 -2.13 -3.95
C SER A 150 10.71 -1.83 -5.28
N LEU A 151 11.48 -1.41 -6.29
CA LEU A 151 10.97 -1.18 -7.64
C LEU A 151 10.42 -2.47 -8.26
N VAL A 152 11.19 -3.56 -8.22
CA VAL A 152 10.76 -4.87 -8.72
C VAL A 152 9.48 -5.31 -8.00
N ALA A 153 9.42 -5.15 -6.67
CA ALA A 153 8.25 -5.53 -5.87
C ALA A 153 6.98 -4.78 -6.29
N VAL A 154 7.11 -3.50 -6.66
CA VAL A 154 5.97 -2.71 -7.17
C VAL A 154 5.61 -3.13 -8.59
N LEU A 155 6.58 -3.48 -9.44
CA LEU A 155 6.32 -3.89 -10.83
C LEU A 155 5.48 -5.18 -10.93
N PHE A 156 5.44 -6.02 -9.91
CA PHE A 156 4.53 -7.18 -9.85
C PHE A 156 3.05 -6.80 -10.01
N ILE A 157 2.67 -5.53 -9.77
CA ILE A 157 1.30 -5.03 -9.98
C ILE A 157 0.84 -5.16 -11.45
N PHE A 158 1.79 -5.23 -12.40
CA PHE A 158 1.50 -5.40 -13.82
C PHE A 158 1.13 -6.83 -14.19
N GLY A 159 1.31 -7.79 -13.28
CA GLY A 159 0.86 -9.16 -13.44
C GLY A 159 -0.68 -9.28 -13.56
N LYS A 160 -1.15 -10.42 -14.05
CA LYS A 160 -2.59 -10.70 -14.28
C LYS A 160 -3.44 -10.52 -13.01
N GLN A 161 -2.91 -10.85 -11.84
CA GLN A 161 -3.62 -10.74 -10.56
C GLN A 161 -3.57 -9.34 -9.95
N ARG A 162 -2.88 -8.37 -10.57
CA ARG A 162 -2.71 -7.00 -10.07
C ARG A 162 -2.24 -6.95 -8.60
N ARG A 163 -1.32 -7.85 -8.20
CA ARG A 163 -0.80 -7.97 -6.84
C ARG A 163 0.68 -7.57 -6.82
N CYS A 164 1.07 -6.69 -5.89
CA CYS A 164 2.48 -6.41 -5.61
C CYS A 164 3.13 -7.59 -4.87
N LEU A 165 4.45 -7.65 -4.81
CA LEU A 165 5.16 -8.73 -4.09
C LEU A 165 4.71 -8.83 -2.63
N HIS A 166 4.59 -7.73 -1.93
CA HIS A 166 4.10 -7.70 -0.55
C HIS A 166 2.65 -8.21 -0.39
N ASP A 167 1.81 -8.10 -1.44
CA ASP A 167 0.47 -8.69 -1.45
C ASP A 167 0.54 -10.22 -1.51
N TYR A 168 1.51 -10.78 -2.27
CA TYR A 168 1.75 -12.22 -2.31
C TYR A 168 2.26 -12.75 -0.97
N ILE A 169 3.23 -12.07 -0.35
CA ILE A 169 3.78 -12.44 0.96
C ILE A 169 2.69 -12.44 2.04
N ALA A 170 1.82 -11.42 2.04
CA ALA A 170 0.72 -11.32 2.99
C ALA A 170 -0.48 -12.22 2.66
N GLY A 171 -0.52 -12.86 1.48
CA GLY A 171 -1.70 -13.58 0.99
C GLY A 171 -2.90 -12.66 0.79
N SER A 172 -2.67 -11.40 0.38
CA SER A 172 -3.70 -10.37 0.24
C SER A 172 -3.99 -10.01 -1.21
N LYS A 173 -5.17 -9.43 -1.45
CA LYS A 173 -5.53 -8.73 -2.69
C LYS A 173 -6.25 -7.42 -2.33
N VAL A 174 -6.28 -6.49 -3.26
CA VAL A 174 -7.00 -5.22 -3.07
C VAL A 174 -8.19 -5.20 -4.01
N VAL A 175 -9.38 -4.99 -3.44
CA VAL A 175 -10.66 -5.04 -4.15
C VAL A 175 -11.40 -3.70 -4.00
N ARG A 176 -12.30 -3.41 -4.93
CA ARG A 176 -13.22 -2.27 -4.82
C ARG A 176 -14.28 -2.58 -3.77
N VAL A 177 -14.66 -1.57 -2.99
CA VAL A 177 -15.80 -1.65 -2.07
C VAL A 177 -17.06 -1.35 -2.89
N ILE A 178 -17.78 -2.40 -3.30
CA ILE A 178 -19.07 -2.26 -3.96
C ILE A 178 -20.09 -1.96 -2.86
N GLN A 179 -20.68 -0.75 -2.87
CA GLN A 179 -21.83 -0.47 -2.04
C GLN A 179 -23.03 -1.19 -2.65
N PRO A 180 -23.84 -1.93 -1.86
CA PRO A 180 -25.09 -2.46 -2.38
C PRO A 180 -25.94 -1.27 -2.89
N PRO A 181 -26.73 -1.46 -3.98
CA PRO A 181 -27.63 -0.43 -4.45
C PRO A 181 -28.54 0.04 -3.30
N PRO A 182 -28.89 1.33 -3.24
CA PRO A 182 -29.82 1.82 -2.23
C PRO A 182 -31.11 1.02 -2.35
N ILE A 183 -31.63 0.55 -1.21
CA ILE A 183 -32.93 -0.15 -1.15
C ILE A 183 -33.95 0.86 -1.66
N PRO A 184 -34.73 0.54 -2.71
CA PRO A 184 -35.79 1.43 -3.14
C PRO A 184 -36.80 1.62 -1.98
N ALA A 185 -37.08 2.89 -1.70
CA ALA A 185 -38.03 3.31 -0.65
C ALA A 185 -39.44 2.87 -1.00
#